data_b2265c3b3f055b77a7bdff1c14d3f7e3
#
_entry.id   b2265c3b3f055b77a7bdff1c14d3f7e3
#
_cell.length_a   1.000
_cell.length_b   1.000
_cell.length_c   1.000
_cell.angle_alpha   90.00
_cell.angle_beta   90.00
_cell.angle_gamma   90.00
#
_symmetry.space_group_name_H-M   'P 1'
#
loop_
_entity.id
_entity.type
_entity.pdbx_description
1 polymer ?
#
loop_
_entity_poly.entity_id
_entity_poly.type
_entity_poly.pdbx_seq_one_letter_code
_entity_poly.pdbx_strand_id
1 'polypeptide(L)'
;MLYTLIVGLGRSGLGLHVPVLSRARSQVPGIFADHPIVGVDPGDTARAERRDLLIADSLRRARDLLEPARTVVHLCTPPAVRAEVLREVAALGFSRILMEKPLAGDLDTLRCVLRLAREQELRLAVVAPWLHSTLTRRLVQLVGNRRLGAVRSVSVTQHKPRFRRSLSTGSHTSAFDVEAPHAVGLLLRLLGDAQLRGARCADLRVGTTTVPDMGGAHLELLHTGGIRSAVLSDLSAPVRQRRIVLGMEDGSVVGHYAVGQDDDFAQWEITRDGHTTREVFRDDSLTACLTHAYRGYAEGGDGTGAGDLGLHVRTVELLDEAKRLADLSPAGGTHPHKEALSHGR
;
A
#
# COMPACT_ATOMS: atom_id res chain seq x y z
N MET A 1 -22.18 14.53 4.56
CA MET A 1 -21.52 14.27 3.27
C MET A 1 -20.16 14.96 3.23
N LEU A 2 -19.14 14.33 2.62
CA LEU A 2 -17.75 14.77 2.63
C LEU A 2 -17.30 15.20 1.24
N TYR A 3 -16.59 16.33 1.17
CA TYR A 3 -15.89 16.79 -0.03
C TYR A 3 -14.59 16.03 -0.23
N THR A 4 -14.01 16.13 -1.43
CA THR A 4 -12.75 15.48 -1.78
C THR A 4 -11.77 16.48 -2.35
N LEU A 5 -10.57 16.54 -1.75
CA LEU A 5 -9.40 17.25 -2.28
C LEU A 5 -8.31 16.20 -2.59
N ILE A 6 -7.72 16.24 -3.79
CA ILE A 6 -6.58 15.41 -4.16
C ILE A 6 -5.36 16.32 -4.35
N VAL A 7 -4.31 16.07 -3.58
CA VAL A 7 -3.02 16.77 -3.67
C VAL A 7 -2.01 15.84 -4.29
N GLY A 8 -1.55 16.19 -5.49
CA GLY A 8 -0.73 15.35 -6.36
C GLY A 8 -1.60 14.62 -7.41
N LEU A 9 -1.66 15.16 -8.62
CA LEU A 9 -2.45 14.64 -9.74
C LEU A 9 -1.63 13.75 -10.70
N GLY A 10 -0.59 13.17 -10.19
CA GLY A 10 0.18 12.15 -10.89
C GLY A 10 -0.59 10.83 -11.01
N ARG A 11 0.17 9.73 -11.15
CA ARG A 11 -0.42 8.39 -11.34
C ARG A 11 -1.37 7.96 -10.22
N SER A 12 -1.06 8.21 -8.94
CA SER A 12 -1.94 7.84 -7.84
C SER A 12 -3.20 8.70 -7.83
N GLY A 13 -3.06 10.02 -7.80
CA GLY A 13 -4.20 10.93 -7.74
C GLY A 13 -5.11 10.79 -8.96
N LEU A 14 -4.60 11.13 -10.15
CA LEU A 14 -5.40 11.15 -11.36
C LEU A 14 -5.68 9.74 -11.92
N GLY A 15 -4.69 8.85 -11.87
CA GLY A 15 -4.79 7.53 -12.49
C GLY A 15 -5.46 6.46 -11.63
N LEU A 16 -5.50 6.62 -10.29
CA LEU A 16 -6.10 5.65 -9.38
C LEU A 16 -7.26 6.25 -8.57
N HIS A 17 -7.01 7.34 -7.82
CA HIS A 17 -7.99 7.85 -6.87
C HIS A 17 -9.22 8.44 -7.58
N VAL A 18 -9.05 9.26 -8.62
CA VAL A 18 -10.20 9.87 -9.32
C VAL A 18 -11.15 8.81 -9.88
N PRO A 19 -10.73 7.80 -10.69
CA PRO A 19 -11.65 6.81 -11.22
C PRO A 19 -12.29 5.93 -10.13
N VAL A 20 -11.55 5.63 -9.06
CA VAL A 20 -12.09 4.85 -7.93
C VAL A 20 -13.14 5.65 -7.15
N LEU A 21 -12.89 6.94 -6.90
CA LEU A 21 -13.85 7.82 -6.24
C LEU A 21 -15.13 8.00 -7.07
N SER A 22 -15.01 8.09 -8.39
CA SER A 22 -16.19 8.15 -9.27
C SER A 22 -17.04 6.88 -9.13
N ARG A 23 -16.42 5.69 -9.05
CA ARG A 23 -17.14 4.43 -8.77
C ARG A 23 -17.72 4.39 -7.36
N ALA A 24 -16.94 4.77 -6.34
CA ALA A 24 -17.39 4.75 -4.95
C ALA A 24 -18.60 5.67 -4.72
N ARG A 25 -18.64 6.84 -5.33
CA ARG A 25 -19.76 7.78 -5.27
C ARG A 25 -21.07 7.16 -5.78
N SER A 26 -21.03 6.39 -6.87
CA SER A 26 -22.21 5.70 -7.41
C SER A 26 -22.65 4.50 -6.56
N GLN A 27 -21.72 3.83 -5.87
CA GLN A 27 -22.00 2.62 -5.09
C GLN A 27 -22.48 2.93 -3.66
N VAL A 28 -22.06 4.07 -3.10
CA VAL A 28 -22.34 4.42 -1.69
C VAL A 28 -22.88 5.85 -1.61
N PRO A 29 -24.15 6.06 -1.95
CA PRO A 29 -24.78 7.38 -1.87
C PRO A 29 -24.81 7.88 -0.42
N GLY A 30 -24.79 9.20 -0.23
CA GLY A 30 -24.94 9.84 1.09
C GLY A 30 -23.66 10.06 1.88
N ILE A 31 -22.53 9.47 1.49
CA ILE A 31 -21.22 9.73 2.12
C ILE A 31 -20.51 10.90 1.44
N PHE A 32 -20.48 10.89 0.11
CA PHE A 32 -19.80 11.89 -0.71
C PHE A 32 -20.71 13.08 -0.99
N ALA A 33 -20.15 14.28 -0.94
CA ALA A 33 -20.86 15.49 -1.36
C ALA A 33 -21.09 15.48 -2.88
N ASP A 34 -22.22 16.02 -3.31
CA ASP A 34 -22.50 16.26 -4.74
C ASP A 34 -21.73 17.51 -5.19
N HIS A 35 -20.43 17.34 -5.38
CA HIS A 35 -19.47 18.38 -5.74
C HIS A 35 -18.33 17.75 -6.52
N PRO A 36 -17.77 18.40 -7.56
CA PRO A 36 -16.58 17.90 -8.24
C PRO A 36 -15.44 17.60 -7.27
N ILE A 37 -14.60 16.62 -7.61
CA ILE A 37 -13.34 16.43 -6.91
C ILE A 37 -12.47 17.67 -7.17
N VAL A 38 -11.89 18.25 -6.14
CA VAL A 38 -10.91 19.33 -6.32
C VAL A 38 -9.52 18.71 -6.35
N GLY A 39 -8.71 19.09 -7.32
CA GLY A 39 -7.34 18.62 -7.48
C GLY A 39 -6.34 19.76 -7.44
N VAL A 40 -5.17 19.52 -6.83
CA VAL A 40 -4.03 20.44 -6.80
C VAL A 40 -2.77 19.67 -7.19
N ASP A 41 -2.03 20.22 -8.16
CA ASP A 41 -0.71 19.70 -8.56
C ASP A 41 0.16 20.86 -9.08
N PRO A 42 1.43 20.98 -8.65
CA PRO A 42 2.32 22.03 -9.15
C PRO A 42 2.80 21.80 -10.60
N GLY A 43 2.58 20.59 -11.15
CA GLY A 43 3.00 20.23 -12.52
C GLY A 43 1.94 20.54 -13.57
N ASP A 44 2.39 20.67 -14.82
CA ASP A 44 1.51 20.90 -15.98
C ASP A 44 0.59 19.72 -16.33
N THR A 45 0.76 18.57 -15.70
CA THR A 45 -0.02 17.35 -15.95
C THR A 45 -1.50 17.45 -15.55
N ALA A 46 -1.85 18.50 -14.80
CA ALA A 46 -3.19 18.73 -14.28
C ALA A 46 -4.20 19.30 -15.32
N ARG A 47 -3.77 19.61 -16.54
CA ARG A 47 -4.62 20.28 -17.53
C ARG A 47 -5.62 19.39 -18.28
N ALA A 48 -5.76 18.11 -17.90
CA ALA A 48 -6.79 17.26 -18.49
C ALA A 48 -8.18 17.71 -18.00
N GLU A 49 -8.93 18.40 -18.85
CA GLU A 49 -10.33 18.73 -18.61
C GLU A 49 -11.15 17.46 -18.38
N ARG A 50 -11.63 17.29 -17.17
CA ARG A 50 -12.56 16.21 -16.79
C ARG A 50 -13.75 16.83 -16.10
N ARG A 51 -14.95 16.40 -16.46
CA ARG A 51 -16.21 16.94 -15.88
C ARG A 51 -16.34 16.67 -14.37
N ASP A 52 -15.66 15.65 -13.86
CA ASP A 52 -15.69 15.22 -12.46
C ASP A 52 -14.54 15.79 -11.61
N LEU A 53 -13.62 16.59 -12.21
CA LEU A 53 -12.43 17.12 -11.57
C LEU A 53 -12.29 18.63 -11.82
N LEU A 54 -12.22 19.42 -10.74
CA LEU A 54 -11.93 20.84 -10.76
C LEU A 54 -10.48 21.07 -10.33
N ILE A 55 -9.67 21.68 -11.18
CA ILE A 55 -8.26 21.97 -10.88
C ILE A 55 -8.16 23.31 -10.19
N ALA A 56 -7.55 23.33 -9.01
CA ALA A 56 -7.14 24.54 -8.30
C ALA A 56 -5.62 24.73 -8.47
N ASP A 57 -5.18 25.97 -8.68
CA ASP A 57 -3.79 26.37 -8.88
C ASP A 57 -2.95 26.31 -7.60
N SER A 58 -3.60 26.24 -6.45
CA SER A 58 -2.94 26.20 -5.13
C SER A 58 -3.83 25.56 -4.07
N LEU A 59 -3.23 25.14 -2.95
CA LEU A 59 -3.97 24.67 -1.77
C LEU A 59 -4.84 25.75 -1.17
N ARG A 60 -4.43 27.02 -1.21
CA ARG A 60 -5.25 28.16 -0.77
C ARG A 60 -6.50 28.28 -1.61
N ARG A 61 -6.36 28.19 -2.95
CA ARG A 61 -7.51 28.23 -3.85
C ARG A 61 -8.44 27.03 -3.64
N ALA A 62 -7.89 25.84 -3.42
CA ALA A 62 -8.69 24.66 -3.09
C ALA A 62 -9.48 24.84 -1.77
N ARG A 63 -8.88 25.49 -0.77
CA ARG A 63 -9.53 25.82 0.49
C ARG A 63 -10.72 26.79 0.32
N ASP A 64 -10.65 27.72 -0.65
CA ASP A 64 -11.76 28.65 -0.94
C ASP A 64 -12.93 27.95 -1.64
N LEU A 65 -12.68 26.81 -2.31
CA LEU A 65 -13.68 26.01 -3.02
C LEU A 65 -14.33 24.94 -2.13
N LEU A 66 -13.72 24.63 -0.99
CA LEU A 66 -14.09 23.51 -0.13
C LEU A 66 -14.24 23.94 1.32
N GLU A 67 -15.10 23.25 2.06
CA GLU A 67 -15.23 23.40 3.51
C GLU A 67 -14.21 22.47 4.21
N PRO A 68 -13.13 23.00 4.83
CA PRO A 68 -12.07 22.16 5.41
C PRO A 68 -12.58 21.12 6.41
N ALA A 69 -13.52 21.53 7.28
CA ALA A 69 -14.11 20.65 8.30
C ALA A 69 -14.88 19.45 7.73
N ARG A 70 -15.24 19.48 6.44
CA ARG A 70 -16.00 18.42 5.75
C ARG A 70 -15.24 17.84 4.55
N THR A 71 -13.94 18.11 4.44
CA THR A 71 -13.13 17.68 3.30
C THR A 71 -12.18 16.57 3.70
N VAL A 72 -12.12 15.50 2.90
CA VAL A 72 -11.08 14.48 2.95
C VAL A 72 -10.00 14.85 1.94
N VAL A 73 -8.79 15.00 2.43
CA VAL A 73 -7.61 15.31 1.61
C VAL A 73 -6.86 14.03 1.29
N HIS A 74 -6.76 13.69 0.02
CA HIS A 74 -5.92 12.59 -0.48
C HIS A 74 -4.52 13.12 -0.75
N LEU A 75 -3.53 12.74 0.06
CA LEU A 75 -2.12 13.07 -0.18
C LEU A 75 -1.48 12.01 -1.10
N CYS A 76 -1.46 12.34 -2.39
CA CYS A 76 -0.91 11.49 -3.45
C CYS A 76 0.51 11.91 -3.89
N THR A 77 1.16 12.74 -3.08
CA THR A 77 2.52 13.23 -3.31
C THR A 77 3.59 12.17 -3.00
N PRO A 78 4.79 12.28 -3.57
CA PRO A 78 5.93 11.44 -3.20
C PRO A 78 6.24 11.51 -1.69
N PRO A 79 6.76 10.42 -1.08
CA PRO A 79 7.09 10.42 0.35
C PRO A 79 8.03 11.55 0.80
N ALA A 80 9.00 11.93 -0.04
CA ALA A 80 10.01 12.95 0.28
C ALA A 80 9.44 14.33 0.60
N VAL A 81 8.34 14.75 -0.07
CA VAL A 81 7.71 16.07 0.13
C VAL A 81 6.47 16.01 1.01
N ARG A 82 6.06 14.81 1.43
CA ARG A 82 4.76 14.57 2.07
C ARG A 82 4.59 15.29 3.40
N ALA A 83 5.63 15.35 4.23
CA ALA A 83 5.56 16.03 5.54
C ALA A 83 5.39 17.56 5.38
N GLU A 84 5.99 18.15 4.37
CA GLU A 84 5.83 19.57 4.04
C GLU A 84 4.40 19.88 3.57
N VAL A 85 3.92 19.11 2.60
CA VAL A 85 2.55 19.24 2.09
C VAL A 85 1.51 18.99 3.19
N LEU A 86 1.74 18.01 4.07
CA LEU A 86 0.87 17.75 5.22
C LEU A 86 0.78 18.98 6.16
N ARG A 87 1.91 19.65 6.40
CA ARG A 87 1.96 20.86 7.23
C ARG A 87 1.14 22.00 6.59
N GLU A 88 1.28 22.19 5.28
CA GLU A 88 0.53 23.22 4.56
C GLU A 88 -0.98 22.94 4.57
N VAL A 89 -1.37 21.68 4.31
CA VAL A 89 -2.76 21.23 4.36
C VAL A 89 -3.36 21.45 5.76
N ALA A 90 -2.64 21.09 6.81
CA ALA A 90 -3.08 21.30 8.20
C ALA A 90 -3.23 22.79 8.55
N ALA A 91 -2.28 23.64 8.12
CA ALA A 91 -2.35 25.09 8.33
C ALA A 91 -3.57 25.76 7.66
N LEU A 92 -4.13 25.12 6.62
CA LEU A 92 -5.36 25.56 5.95
C LEU A 92 -6.64 25.02 6.61
N GLY A 93 -6.53 24.29 7.72
CA GLY A 93 -7.64 23.78 8.52
C GLY A 93 -8.18 22.42 8.09
N PHE A 94 -7.54 21.74 7.16
CA PHE A 94 -7.92 20.37 6.78
C PHE A 94 -7.39 19.36 7.81
N SER A 95 -8.26 18.51 8.34
CA SER A 95 -7.90 17.56 9.39
C SER A 95 -8.14 16.09 9.03
N ARG A 96 -8.89 15.78 7.97
CA ARG A 96 -9.13 14.39 7.52
C ARG A 96 -8.21 14.07 6.36
N ILE A 97 -7.20 13.26 6.62
CA ILE A 97 -6.09 13.04 5.68
C ILE A 97 -5.99 11.56 5.32
N LEU A 98 -6.16 11.26 4.05
CA LEU A 98 -5.94 9.93 3.49
C LEU A 98 -4.62 9.94 2.69
N MET A 99 -3.59 9.32 3.25
CA MET A 99 -2.23 9.34 2.72
C MET A 99 -1.95 8.12 1.85
N GLU A 100 -1.29 8.33 0.72
CA GLU A 100 -0.71 7.21 -0.05
C GLU A 100 0.39 6.49 0.75
N LYS A 101 0.46 5.17 0.54
CA LYS A 101 1.54 4.37 1.10
C LYS A 101 2.91 4.68 0.42
N PRO A 102 4.02 4.44 1.11
CA PRO A 102 4.16 4.21 2.54
C PRO A 102 3.80 5.46 3.35
N LEU A 103 3.44 5.32 4.61
CA LEU A 103 3.14 6.45 5.51
C LEU A 103 4.30 7.46 5.55
N ALA A 104 5.53 6.95 5.54
CA ALA A 104 6.77 7.73 5.40
C ALA A 104 7.83 6.88 4.69
N GLY A 105 8.87 7.53 4.14
CA GLY A 105 9.99 6.86 3.48
C GLY A 105 11.08 6.37 4.44
N ASP A 106 11.14 6.96 5.63
CA ASP A 106 12.13 6.74 6.68
C ASP A 106 11.58 7.12 8.06
N LEU A 107 12.35 6.82 9.13
CA LEU A 107 11.91 7.07 10.50
C LEU A 107 11.83 8.56 10.86
N ASP A 108 12.66 9.42 10.29
CA ASP A 108 12.65 10.85 10.62
C ASP A 108 11.42 11.52 10.02
N THR A 109 11.10 11.20 8.77
CA THR A 109 9.84 11.61 8.12
C THR A 109 8.64 11.06 8.89
N LEU A 110 8.68 9.79 9.33
CA LEU A 110 7.61 9.18 10.14
C LEU A 110 7.37 9.96 11.44
N ARG A 111 8.44 10.26 12.21
CA ARG A 111 8.35 11.03 13.44
C ARG A 111 7.76 12.42 13.20
N CYS A 112 8.15 13.07 12.08
CA CYS A 112 7.59 14.37 11.69
C CYS A 112 6.09 14.28 11.39
N VAL A 113 5.66 13.30 10.59
CA VAL A 113 4.25 13.07 10.26
C VAL A 113 3.41 12.81 11.51
N LEU A 114 3.88 11.92 12.41
CA LEU A 114 3.16 11.59 13.65
C LEU A 114 3.09 12.77 14.62
N ARG A 115 4.15 13.58 14.72
CA ARG A 115 4.15 14.80 15.52
C ARG A 115 3.14 15.81 14.97
N LEU A 116 3.15 16.10 13.66
CA LEU A 116 2.18 16.97 13.02
C LEU A 116 0.73 16.48 13.23
N ALA A 117 0.52 15.17 13.10
CA ALA A 117 -0.80 14.59 13.32
C ALA A 117 -1.32 14.86 14.73
N ARG A 118 -0.47 14.69 15.74
CA ARG A 118 -0.83 14.96 17.13
C ARG A 118 -1.02 16.44 17.43
N GLU A 119 -0.08 17.30 16.99
CA GLU A 119 -0.10 18.74 17.27
C GLU A 119 -1.25 19.48 16.57
N GLN A 120 -1.67 18.99 15.40
CA GLN A 120 -2.74 19.57 14.59
C GLN A 120 -4.04 18.75 14.62
N GLU A 121 -4.13 17.77 15.52
CA GLU A 121 -5.31 16.88 15.69
C GLU A 121 -5.76 16.25 14.37
N LEU A 122 -4.80 15.86 13.51
CA LEU A 122 -5.11 15.28 12.21
C LEU A 122 -5.60 13.84 12.35
N ARG A 123 -6.62 13.50 11.60
CA ARG A 123 -7.16 12.15 11.47
C ARG A 123 -6.51 11.51 10.25
N LEU A 124 -5.51 10.65 10.47
CA LEU A 124 -4.72 10.04 9.42
C LEU A 124 -5.21 8.63 9.10
N ALA A 125 -5.52 8.39 7.83
CA ALA A 125 -5.67 7.05 7.27
C ALA A 125 -4.64 6.82 6.15
N VAL A 126 -4.30 5.56 5.90
CA VAL A 126 -3.34 5.19 4.84
C VAL A 126 -4.02 4.35 3.78
N VAL A 127 -3.75 4.65 2.51
CA VAL A 127 -4.26 3.88 1.38
C VAL A 127 -3.55 2.53 1.33
N ALA A 128 -4.19 1.52 1.88
CA ALA A 128 -3.67 0.15 1.98
C ALA A 128 -4.67 -0.88 1.43
N PRO A 129 -4.86 -0.94 0.10
CA PRO A 129 -5.91 -1.75 -0.52
C PRO A 129 -5.88 -3.22 -0.07
N TRP A 130 -4.70 -3.82 0.09
CA TRP A 130 -4.59 -5.22 0.50
C TRP A 130 -5.22 -5.50 1.86
N LEU A 131 -5.19 -4.54 2.80
CA LEU A 131 -5.82 -4.70 4.11
C LEU A 131 -7.36 -4.70 4.03
N HIS A 132 -7.92 -4.10 2.97
CA HIS A 132 -9.36 -4.01 2.72
C HIS A 132 -9.86 -5.03 1.67
N SER A 133 -8.96 -5.88 1.16
CA SER A 133 -9.26 -6.95 0.23
C SER A 133 -10.19 -8.00 0.83
N THR A 134 -11.11 -8.53 0.02
CA THR A 134 -11.96 -9.67 0.39
C THR A 134 -11.11 -10.91 0.68
N LEU A 135 -10.02 -11.11 -0.10
CA LEU A 135 -9.08 -12.20 0.16
C LEU A 135 -8.45 -12.06 1.55
N THR A 136 -7.96 -10.86 1.92
CA THR A 136 -7.37 -10.63 3.24
C THR A 136 -8.36 -10.90 4.37
N ARG A 137 -9.61 -10.43 4.25
CA ARG A 137 -10.65 -10.72 5.25
C ARG A 137 -10.89 -12.22 5.43
N ARG A 138 -10.93 -12.98 4.33
CA ARG A 138 -11.08 -14.44 4.35
C ARG A 138 -9.88 -15.12 5.00
N LEU A 139 -8.66 -14.67 4.69
CA LEU A 139 -7.43 -15.18 5.31
C LEU A 139 -7.40 -14.91 6.82
N VAL A 140 -7.76 -13.70 7.26
CA VAL A 140 -7.87 -13.36 8.70
C VAL A 140 -8.88 -14.26 9.40
N GLN A 141 -10.05 -14.49 8.81
CA GLN A 141 -11.07 -15.40 9.36
C GLN A 141 -10.57 -16.85 9.42
N LEU A 142 -9.89 -17.32 8.37
CA LEU A 142 -9.37 -18.69 8.31
C LEU A 142 -8.29 -18.93 9.36
N VAL A 143 -7.37 -17.97 9.54
CA VAL A 143 -6.32 -18.02 10.58
C VAL A 143 -6.95 -17.94 11.98
N GLY A 144 -7.92 -17.04 12.18
CA GLY A 144 -8.57 -16.83 13.48
C GLY A 144 -9.40 -18.01 13.94
N ASN A 145 -10.13 -18.68 13.04
CA ASN A 145 -10.98 -19.84 13.37
C ASN A 145 -10.21 -21.18 13.39
N ARG A 146 -8.91 -21.17 13.06
CA ARG A 146 -8.04 -22.36 13.04
C ARG A 146 -8.58 -23.55 12.25
N ARG A 147 -9.36 -23.30 11.19
CA ARG A 147 -10.01 -24.35 10.40
C ARG A 147 -9.04 -25.35 9.77
N LEU A 148 -7.78 -24.94 9.53
CA LEU A 148 -6.68 -25.77 9.03
C LEU A 148 -5.54 -25.91 10.06
N GLY A 149 -5.88 -25.88 11.35
CA GLY A 149 -4.88 -25.89 12.41
C GLY A 149 -4.09 -24.59 12.54
N ALA A 150 -2.91 -24.66 13.11
CA ALA A 150 -2.02 -23.50 13.30
C ALA A 150 -1.29 -23.13 12.01
N VAL A 151 -1.00 -21.83 11.84
CA VAL A 151 -0.10 -21.35 10.76
C VAL A 151 1.32 -21.78 11.07
N ARG A 152 2.00 -22.39 10.12
CA ARG A 152 3.40 -22.83 10.21
C ARG A 152 4.36 -21.88 9.49
N SER A 153 3.95 -21.37 8.33
CA SER A 153 4.76 -20.43 7.54
C SER A 153 3.86 -19.58 6.63
N VAL A 154 4.34 -18.40 6.28
CA VAL A 154 3.68 -17.56 5.27
C VAL A 154 4.72 -16.98 4.30
N SER A 155 4.43 -17.01 3.02
CA SER A 155 5.22 -16.32 2.02
C SER A 155 4.36 -15.42 1.14
N VAL A 156 4.86 -14.23 0.83
CA VAL A 156 4.22 -13.27 -0.07
C VAL A 156 5.15 -12.98 -1.25
N THR A 157 4.64 -13.19 -2.46
CA THR A 157 5.36 -12.91 -3.70
C THR A 157 4.68 -11.77 -4.43
N GLN A 158 5.46 -10.73 -4.78
CA GLN A 158 5.00 -9.57 -5.53
C GLN A 158 5.94 -9.32 -6.71
N HIS A 159 5.51 -9.69 -7.90
CA HIS A 159 6.20 -9.41 -9.14
C HIS A 159 5.53 -8.27 -9.89
N LYS A 160 6.31 -7.28 -10.32
CA LYS A 160 5.78 -6.09 -11.00
C LYS A 160 6.82 -5.49 -11.94
N PRO A 161 6.75 -5.77 -13.25
CA PRO A 161 7.65 -5.13 -14.19
C PRO A 161 7.58 -3.61 -14.08
N ARG A 162 8.72 -2.95 -13.80
CA ARG A 162 8.78 -1.53 -13.49
C ARG A 162 9.92 -0.81 -14.22
N PHE A 163 10.45 -1.36 -15.29
CA PHE A 163 11.63 -0.86 -16.00
C PHE A 163 11.56 0.65 -16.31
N ARG A 164 10.59 1.10 -17.10
CA ARG A 164 10.46 2.51 -17.49
C ARG A 164 10.42 3.45 -16.27
N ARG A 165 9.67 3.08 -15.24
CA ARG A 165 9.51 3.93 -14.06
C ARG A 165 10.77 3.97 -13.20
N SER A 166 11.47 2.86 -13.07
CA SER A 166 12.72 2.81 -12.31
C SER A 166 13.84 3.58 -13.02
N LEU A 167 13.82 3.62 -14.36
CA LEU A 167 14.78 4.42 -15.15
C LEU A 167 14.46 5.92 -15.17
N SER A 168 13.19 6.33 -15.01
CA SER A 168 12.74 7.71 -15.24
C SER A 168 12.42 8.50 -13.98
N THR A 169 12.23 7.86 -12.83
CA THR A 169 11.77 8.56 -11.62
C THR A 169 12.51 8.10 -10.36
N GLY A 170 13.09 9.06 -9.63
CA GLY A 170 13.61 8.86 -8.27
C GLY A 170 12.53 8.86 -7.18
N SER A 171 11.28 8.46 -7.48
CA SER A 171 10.16 8.51 -6.52
C SER A 171 10.27 7.52 -5.35
N HIS A 172 11.15 6.53 -5.46
CA HIS A 172 11.45 5.53 -4.43
C HIS A 172 12.96 5.32 -4.39
N THR A 173 13.52 5.13 -3.20
CA THR A 173 14.95 4.92 -3.01
C THR A 173 15.34 3.47 -3.19
N SER A 174 14.43 2.53 -2.97
CA SER A 174 14.69 1.10 -3.10
C SER A 174 13.43 0.30 -3.47
N ALA A 175 13.61 -0.96 -3.84
CA ALA A 175 12.54 -1.92 -4.09
C ALA A 175 11.68 -2.18 -2.83
N PHE A 176 12.23 -1.97 -1.63
CA PHE A 176 11.47 -2.04 -0.38
C PHE A 176 10.31 -1.03 -0.34
N ASP A 177 10.44 0.14 -0.95
CA ASP A 177 9.41 1.19 -0.92
C ASP A 177 8.25 0.94 -1.91
N VAL A 178 8.47 0.07 -2.91
CA VAL A 178 7.52 -0.07 -4.03
C VAL A 178 6.33 -0.94 -3.67
N GLU A 179 6.55 -2.21 -3.39
CA GLU A 179 5.48 -3.18 -3.13
C GLU A 179 5.55 -3.80 -1.72
N ALA A 180 6.73 -3.85 -1.09
CA ALA A 180 6.89 -4.45 0.22
C ALA A 180 5.99 -3.85 1.33
N PRO A 181 5.63 -2.55 1.32
CA PRO A 181 4.68 -2.02 2.31
C PRO A 181 3.33 -2.74 2.35
N HIS A 182 2.82 -3.20 1.20
CA HIS A 182 1.58 -3.98 1.16
C HIS A 182 1.74 -5.35 1.81
N ALA A 183 2.85 -6.04 1.49
CA ALA A 183 3.11 -7.38 1.99
C ALA A 183 3.40 -7.38 3.50
N VAL A 184 4.24 -6.45 3.97
CA VAL A 184 4.56 -6.33 5.41
C VAL A 184 3.31 -5.98 6.21
N GLY A 185 2.52 -5.00 5.76
CA GLY A 185 1.25 -4.67 6.41
C GLY A 185 0.28 -5.85 6.46
N LEU A 186 0.17 -6.63 5.39
CA LEU A 186 -0.63 -7.86 5.35
C LEU A 186 -0.14 -8.88 6.38
N LEU A 187 1.16 -9.13 6.44
CA LEU A 187 1.75 -10.10 7.38
C LEU A 187 1.54 -9.68 8.84
N LEU A 188 1.72 -8.39 9.16
CA LEU A 188 1.43 -7.86 10.48
C LEU A 188 -0.07 -8.03 10.85
N ARG A 189 -0.98 -7.82 9.90
CA ARG A 189 -2.42 -8.04 10.11
C ARG A 189 -2.77 -9.50 10.37
N LEU A 190 -2.12 -10.42 9.66
CA LEU A 190 -2.42 -11.87 9.77
C LEU A 190 -1.78 -12.53 10.97
N LEU A 191 -0.55 -12.14 11.34
CA LEU A 191 0.31 -12.87 12.25
C LEU A 191 0.74 -12.07 13.49
N GLY A 192 0.34 -10.80 13.58
CA GLY A 192 0.78 -9.89 14.64
C GLY A 192 2.17 -9.31 14.40
N ASP A 193 2.73 -8.66 15.44
CA ASP A 193 4.02 -8.00 15.36
C ASP A 193 5.17 -8.95 15.00
N ALA A 194 6.22 -8.39 14.43
CA ALA A 194 7.35 -9.16 13.92
C ALA A 194 8.70 -8.47 14.17
N GLN A 195 9.75 -9.28 14.18
CA GLN A 195 11.14 -8.85 14.14
C GLN A 195 11.73 -9.19 12.78
N LEU A 196 12.53 -8.30 12.22
CA LEU A 196 13.30 -8.55 11.01
C LEU A 196 14.40 -9.58 11.32
N ARG A 197 14.56 -10.59 10.47
CA ARG A 197 15.61 -11.63 10.57
C ARG A 197 16.58 -11.59 9.41
N GLY A 198 16.16 -11.05 8.27
CA GLY A 198 16.98 -10.90 7.09
C GLY A 198 16.37 -9.94 6.10
N ALA A 199 17.21 -9.20 5.40
CA ALA A 199 16.82 -8.33 4.30
C ALA A 199 17.88 -8.32 3.22
N ARG A 200 17.46 -8.27 1.96
CA ARG A 200 18.34 -8.13 0.80
C ARG A 200 17.66 -7.26 -0.25
N CYS A 201 18.44 -6.45 -0.93
CA CYS A 201 18.02 -5.66 -2.07
C CYS A 201 18.91 -5.96 -3.27
N ALA A 202 18.35 -5.91 -4.47
CA ALA A 202 19.07 -6.17 -5.71
C ALA A 202 18.96 -4.99 -6.66
N ASP A 203 20.00 -4.75 -7.44
CA ASP A 203 20.00 -3.74 -8.48
C ASP A 203 19.11 -4.13 -9.65
N LEU A 204 18.50 -3.12 -10.29
CA LEU A 204 17.86 -3.28 -11.57
C LEU A 204 18.88 -3.03 -12.70
N ARG A 205 19.02 -4.00 -13.60
CA ARG A 205 19.88 -3.89 -14.78
C ARG A 205 19.04 -3.90 -16.05
N VAL A 206 19.25 -2.87 -16.90
CA VAL A 206 18.56 -2.73 -18.19
C VAL A 206 19.59 -2.32 -19.25
N GLY A 207 20.00 -3.25 -20.10
CA GLY A 207 21.13 -3.05 -21.01
C GLY A 207 22.41 -2.72 -20.22
N THR A 208 23.00 -1.57 -20.49
CA THR A 208 24.20 -1.06 -19.79
C THR A 208 23.88 -0.21 -18.57
N THR A 209 22.61 0.09 -18.31
CA THR A 209 22.19 0.94 -17.19
C THR A 209 21.90 0.11 -15.97
N THR A 210 22.50 0.50 -14.83
CA THR A 210 22.18 -0.07 -13.51
C THR A 210 21.48 0.99 -12.67
N VAL A 211 20.33 0.61 -12.08
CA VAL A 211 19.64 1.42 -11.07
C VAL A 211 19.80 0.70 -9.74
N PRO A 212 20.60 1.26 -8.81
CA PRO A 212 20.87 0.62 -7.53
C PRO A 212 19.57 0.32 -6.76
N ASP A 213 19.53 -0.80 -6.07
CA ASP A 213 18.45 -1.23 -5.16
C ASP A 213 17.02 -1.27 -5.75
N MET A 214 16.88 -1.24 -7.08
CA MET A 214 15.57 -1.18 -7.74
C MET A 214 15.21 -2.46 -8.52
N GLY A 215 15.96 -3.55 -8.36
CA GLY A 215 15.67 -4.84 -9.02
C GLY A 215 14.69 -5.69 -8.24
N GLY A 216 14.93 -5.87 -6.96
CA GLY A 216 14.07 -6.67 -6.09
C GLY A 216 14.39 -6.52 -4.62
N ALA A 217 13.46 -6.98 -3.77
CA ALA A 217 13.59 -6.95 -2.32
C ALA A 217 13.17 -8.30 -1.73
N HIS A 218 13.92 -8.78 -0.75
CA HIS A 218 13.62 -9.96 0.04
C HIS A 218 13.64 -9.60 1.53
N LEU A 219 12.65 -10.05 2.28
CA LEU A 219 12.52 -9.88 3.72
C LEU A 219 12.20 -11.20 4.39
N GLU A 220 12.81 -11.46 5.53
CA GLU A 220 12.48 -12.55 6.43
C GLU A 220 12.05 -11.99 7.78
N LEU A 221 10.87 -12.39 8.25
CA LEU A 221 10.28 -11.91 9.48
C LEU A 221 10.00 -13.08 10.44
N LEU A 222 10.16 -12.82 11.73
CA LEU A 222 9.74 -13.71 12.82
C LEU A 222 8.68 -13.01 13.65
N HIS A 223 7.45 -13.52 13.59
CA HIS A 223 6.31 -12.99 14.31
C HIS A 223 6.26 -13.43 15.77
N THR A 224 5.55 -12.69 16.62
CA THR A 224 5.45 -12.91 18.07
C THR A 224 5.04 -14.35 18.42
N GLY A 225 4.25 -15.02 17.60
CA GLY A 225 3.88 -16.43 17.77
C GLY A 225 4.93 -17.46 17.33
N GLY A 226 6.17 -17.04 16.98
CA GLY A 226 7.21 -17.92 16.46
C GLY A 226 7.06 -18.29 14.99
N ILE A 227 6.08 -17.74 14.30
CA ILE A 227 5.79 -18.00 12.89
C ILE A 227 6.80 -17.24 12.03
N ARG A 228 7.42 -17.94 11.08
CA ARG A 228 8.30 -17.33 10.09
C ARG A 228 7.52 -16.92 8.85
N SER A 229 7.80 -15.72 8.34
CA SER A 229 7.26 -15.27 7.07
C SER A 229 8.35 -14.67 6.17
N ALA A 230 8.11 -14.70 4.86
CA ALA A 230 8.99 -14.14 3.87
C ALA A 230 8.23 -13.27 2.86
N VAL A 231 8.87 -12.20 2.40
CA VAL A 231 8.40 -11.36 1.31
C VAL A 231 9.42 -11.38 0.19
N LEU A 232 8.99 -11.70 -1.01
CA LEU A 232 9.78 -11.60 -2.23
C LEU A 232 9.11 -10.59 -3.18
N SER A 233 9.80 -9.50 -3.49
CA SER A 233 9.38 -8.51 -4.47
C SER A 233 10.39 -8.46 -5.60
N ASP A 234 9.93 -8.61 -6.86
CA ASP A 234 10.77 -8.52 -8.05
C ASP A 234 10.17 -7.49 -9.02
N LEU A 235 10.92 -6.40 -9.26
CA LEU A 235 10.52 -5.31 -10.14
C LEU A 235 10.98 -5.51 -11.59
N SER A 236 11.73 -6.59 -11.84
CA SER A 236 12.20 -7.02 -13.16
C SER A 236 11.45 -8.23 -13.71
N ALA A 237 10.65 -8.91 -12.90
CA ALA A 237 9.91 -10.09 -13.31
C ALA A 237 8.99 -9.79 -14.52
N PRO A 238 8.99 -10.64 -15.55
CA PRO A 238 8.23 -10.41 -16.78
C PRO A 238 6.71 -10.51 -16.57
N VAL A 239 6.29 -11.32 -15.60
CA VAL A 239 4.87 -11.56 -15.29
C VAL A 239 4.52 -10.91 -13.96
N ARG A 240 3.43 -10.14 -13.96
CA ARG A 240 2.88 -9.55 -12.73
C ARG A 240 2.26 -10.64 -11.87
N GLN A 241 2.61 -10.64 -10.58
CA GLN A 241 2.08 -11.59 -9.60
C GLN A 241 1.88 -10.90 -8.25
N ARG A 242 0.80 -11.27 -7.56
CA ARG A 242 0.50 -10.89 -6.18
C ARG A 242 -0.05 -12.11 -5.46
N ARG A 243 0.83 -12.89 -4.90
CA ARG A 243 0.52 -14.22 -4.35
C ARG A 243 0.88 -14.28 -2.87
N ILE A 244 0.03 -14.94 -2.08
CA ILE A 244 0.32 -15.34 -0.71
C ILE A 244 0.17 -16.85 -0.58
N VAL A 245 1.05 -17.49 0.16
CA VAL A 245 0.96 -18.91 0.52
C VAL A 245 1.05 -19.04 2.03
N LEU A 246 0.08 -19.74 2.62
CA LEU A 246 0.08 -20.12 4.01
C LEU A 246 0.30 -21.64 4.09
N GLY A 247 1.37 -22.07 4.73
CA GLY A 247 1.54 -23.43 5.21
C GLY A 247 0.85 -23.54 6.56
N MET A 248 -0.14 -24.42 6.64
CA MET A 248 -0.94 -24.67 7.83
C MET A 248 -0.64 -26.07 8.39
N GLU A 249 -1.08 -26.34 9.61
CA GLU A 249 -0.90 -27.66 10.23
C GLU A 249 -1.60 -28.79 9.46
N ASP A 250 -2.86 -28.53 9.04
CA ASP A 250 -3.71 -29.51 8.37
C ASP A 250 -3.92 -29.21 6.88
N GLY A 251 -2.98 -28.50 6.24
CA GLY A 251 -3.08 -28.18 4.82
C GLY A 251 -2.35 -26.92 4.38
N SER A 252 -2.81 -26.33 3.29
CA SER A 252 -2.25 -25.07 2.78
C SER A 252 -3.28 -24.18 2.11
N VAL A 253 -2.96 -22.90 2.03
CA VAL A 253 -3.77 -21.92 1.30
C VAL A 253 -2.89 -21.15 0.35
N VAL A 254 -3.31 -21.03 -0.90
CA VAL A 254 -2.69 -20.16 -1.90
C VAL A 254 -3.70 -19.10 -2.29
N GLY A 255 -3.36 -17.83 -2.09
CA GLY A 255 -4.19 -16.70 -2.47
C GLY A 255 -3.54 -15.86 -3.56
N HIS A 256 -4.34 -15.39 -4.51
CA HIS A 256 -3.93 -14.45 -5.55
C HIS A 256 -4.81 -13.20 -5.48
N TYR A 257 -4.17 -12.04 -5.20
CA TYR A 257 -4.84 -10.74 -5.24
C TYR A 257 -5.01 -10.26 -6.67
N ALA A 258 -6.04 -9.47 -6.91
CA ALA A 258 -6.24 -8.77 -8.16
C ALA A 258 -4.97 -8.01 -8.60
N VAL A 259 -4.53 -8.20 -9.83
CA VAL A 259 -3.24 -7.67 -10.33
C VAL A 259 -3.36 -6.35 -11.07
N GLY A 260 -4.56 -5.96 -11.48
CA GLY A 260 -4.86 -4.74 -12.24
C GLY A 260 -6.12 -4.04 -11.71
N GLN A 261 -6.48 -2.94 -12.37
CA GLN A 261 -7.77 -2.27 -12.18
C GLN A 261 -8.83 -2.77 -13.18
N ASP A 262 -8.36 -3.35 -14.27
CA ASP A 262 -9.19 -3.87 -15.35
C ASP A 262 -9.77 -5.25 -15.00
N ASP A 263 -9.17 -5.92 -14.01
CA ASP A 263 -9.60 -7.21 -13.49
C ASP A 263 -9.53 -7.16 -11.95
N ASP A 264 -10.69 -6.98 -11.33
CA ASP A 264 -10.88 -6.87 -9.88
C ASP A 264 -11.25 -8.22 -9.23
N PHE A 265 -10.81 -9.33 -9.80
CA PHE A 265 -11.02 -10.66 -9.24
C PHE A 265 -9.78 -11.16 -8.49
N ALA A 266 -10.00 -11.68 -7.30
CA ALA A 266 -9.07 -12.47 -6.53
C ALA A 266 -9.50 -13.94 -6.53
N GLN A 267 -8.56 -14.81 -6.17
CA GLN A 267 -8.85 -16.24 -6.03
C GLN A 267 -8.04 -16.83 -4.89
N TRP A 268 -8.54 -17.91 -4.33
CA TRP A 268 -7.79 -18.75 -3.41
C TRP A 268 -7.97 -20.22 -3.70
N GLU A 269 -6.99 -20.99 -3.31
CA GLU A 269 -7.00 -22.44 -3.32
C GLU A 269 -6.73 -22.92 -1.88
N ILE A 270 -7.55 -23.84 -1.41
CA ILE A 270 -7.39 -24.49 -0.09
C ILE A 270 -7.15 -25.97 -0.35
N THR A 271 -6.00 -26.46 0.09
CA THR A 271 -5.65 -27.88 0.05
C THR A 271 -5.72 -28.45 1.46
N ARG A 272 -6.49 -29.53 1.62
CA ARG A 272 -6.60 -30.31 2.84
C ARG A 272 -6.77 -31.79 2.50
N ASP A 273 -6.08 -32.68 3.19
CA ASP A 273 -6.15 -34.14 3.00
C ASP A 273 -5.99 -34.57 1.53
N GLY A 274 -5.09 -33.88 0.79
CA GLY A 274 -4.85 -34.12 -0.63
C GLY A 274 -5.91 -33.56 -1.59
N HIS A 275 -7.00 -32.99 -1.09
CA HIS A 275 -8.04 -32.36 -1.89
C HIS A 275 -7.85 -30.86 -1.96
N THR A 276 -7.94 -30.30 -3.17
CA THR A 276 -7.84 -28.86 -3.43
C THR A 276 -9.20 -28.32 -3.88
N THR A 277 -9.67 -27.29 -3.19
CA THR A 277 -10.82 -26.48 -3.62
C THR A 277 -10.35 -25.12 -4.08
N ARG A 278 -10.96 -24.59 -5.15
CA ARG A 278 -10.64 -23.27 -5.71
C ARG A 278 -11.89 -22.42 -5.77
N GLU A 279 -11.74 -21.15 -5.42
CA GLU A 279 -12.81 -20.15 -5.53
C GLU A 279 -12.24 -18.86 -6.12
N VAL A 280 -12.98 -18.28 -7.07
CA VAL A 280 -12.72 -16.97 -7.68
C VAL A 280 -13.83 -16.01 -7.24
N PHE A 281 -13.48 -14.80 -6.81
CA PHE A 281 -14.44 -13.85 -6.29
C PHE A 281 -14.00 -12.41 -6.57
N ARG A 282 -14.96 -11.51 -6.63
CA ARG A 282 -14.71 -10.09 -6.83
C ARG A 282 -14.00 -9.46 -5.63
N ASP A 283 -12.99 -8.63 -5.90
CA ASP A 283 -12.12 -8.01 -4.89
C ASP A 283 -11.64 -6.61 -5.30
N ASP A 284 -12.56 -5.66 -5.44
CA ASP A 284 -12.22 -4.25 -5.66
C ASP A 284 -11.70 -3.60 -4.36
N SER A 285 -10.49 -3.99 -3.99
CA SER A 285 -9.87 -3.65 -2.71
C SER A 285 -9.57 -2.16 -2.56
N LEU A 286 -9.32 -1.43 -3.66
CA LEU A 286 -9.05 0.00 -3.58
C LEU A 286 -10.34 0.79 -3.34
N THR A 287 -11.44 0.45 -4.02
CA THR A 287 -12.75 1.05 -3.74
C THR A 287 -13.19 0.75 -2.30
N ALA A 288 -12.99 -0.49 -1.83
CA ALA A 288 -13.28 -0.86 -0.45
C ALA A 288 -12.46 -0.05 0.56
N CYS A 289 -11.16 0.17 0.31
CA CYS A 289 -10.27 0.98 1.14
C CYS A 289 -10.75 2.44 1.22
N LEU A 290 -10.97 3.09 0.08
CA LEU A 290 -11.42 4.49 0.07
C LEU A 290 -12.80 4.65 0.73
N THR A 291 -13.75 3.77 0.41
CA THR A 291 -15.09 3.80 1.02
C THR A 291 -15.04 3.61 2.52
N HIS A 292 -14.18 2.70 3.01
CA HIS A 292 -13.99 2.49 4.45
C HIS A 292 -13.48 3.75 5.14
N ALA A 293 -12.45 4.40 4.59
CA ALA A 293 -11.92 5.65 5.14
C ALA A 293 -12.98 6.77 5.19
N TYR A 294 -13.74 6.95 4.11
CA TYR A 294 -14.80 7.96 4.08
C TYR A 294 -15.93 7.69 5.08
N ARG A 295 -16.34 6.42 5.28
CA ARG A 295 -17.30 6.04 6.32
C ARG A 295 -16.77 6.39 7.71
N GLY A 296 -15.55 5.98 8.03
CA GLY A 296 -14.93 6.30 9.31
C GLY A 296 -14.88 7.80 9.57
N TYR A 297 -14.51 8.62 8.58
CA TYR A 297 -14.52 10.08 8.71
C TYR A 297 -15.94 10.67 8.85
N ALA A 298 -16.93 10.12 8.15
CA ALA A 298 -18.32 10.57 8.25
C ALA A 298 -18.93 10.26 9.62
N GLU A 299 -18.53 9.17 10.25
CA GLU A 299 -18.94 8.76 11.59
C GLU A 299 -18.14 9.46 12.72
N GLY A 300 -17.26 10.39 12.39
CA GLY A 300 -16.46 11.15 13.35
C GLY A 300 -15.17 10.45 13.81
N GLY A 301 -14.86 9.28 13.25
CA GLY A 301 -13.61 8.54 13.49
C GLY A 301 -12.41 9.13 12.76
N ASP A 302 -11.30 8.39 12.81
CA ASP A 302 -10.01 8.74 12.19
C ASP A 302 -9.85 8.22 10.74
N GLY A 303 -10.90 7.61 10.18
CA GLY A 303 -10.85 7.01 8.84
C GLY A 303 -10.13 5.66 8.80
N THR A 304 -9.59 5.20 9.93
CA THR A 304 -8.95 3.89 10.09
C THR A 304 -9.78 3.00 11.03
N GLY A 305 -9.64 1.69 10.91
CA GLY A 305 -10.05 0.78 11.98
C GLY A 305 -9.09 0.90 13.18
N ALA A 306 -9.55 0.60 14.37
CA ALA A 306 -8.73 0.63 15.57
C ALA A 306 -7.43 -0.18 15.37
N GLY A 307 -6.27 0.49 15.47
CA GLY A 307 -4.95 -0.12 15.32
C GLY A 307 -4.32 -0.04 13.93
N ASP A 308 -5.03 0.39 12.90
CA ASP A 308 -4.48 0.41 11.54
C ASP A 308 -3.33 1.41 11.36
N LEU A 309 -3.34 2.58 12.01
CA LEU A 309 -2.22 3.52 11.95
C LEU A 309 -0.95 2.92 12.58
N GLY A 310 -1.08 2.24 13.73
CA GLY A 310 0.02 1.53 14.39
C GLY A 310 0.66 0.46 13.50
N LEU A 311 -0.15 -0.25 12.71
CA LEU A 311 0.34 -1.22 11.73
C LEU A 311 1.17 -0.55 10.64
N HIS A 312 0.76 0.62 10.15
CA HIS A 312 1.52 1.38 9.16
C HIS A 312 2.81 1.96 9.73
N VAL A 313 2.79 2.44 10.97
CA VAL A 313 4.00 2.84 11.71
C VAL A 313 4.98 1.67 11.77
N ARG A 314 4.52 0.51 12.23
CA ARG A 314 5.35 -0.70 12.34
C ARG A 314 5.89 -1.16 10.98
N THR A 315 5.09 -1.04 9.93
CA THR A 315 5.53 -1.32 8.55
C THR A 315 6.71 -0.42 8.13
N VAL A 316 6.65 0.89 8.42
CA VAL A 316 7.76 1.80 8.10
C VAL A 316 9.00 1.46 8.91
N GLU A 317 8.86 1.15 10.21
CA GLU A 317 9.98 0.76 11.07
C GLU A 317 10.71 -0.48 10.54
N LEU A 318 9.97 -1.53 10.20
CA LEU A 318 10.55 -2.77 9.66
C LEU A 318 11.23 -2.55 8.30
N LEU A 319 10.66 -1.72 7.44
CA LEU A 319 11.26 -1.42 6.13
C LEU A 319 12.49 -0.51 6.24
N ASP A 320 12.53 0.41 7.18
CA ASP A 320 13.70 1.22 7.47
C ASP A 320 14.84 0.35 8.05
N GLU A 321 14.52 -0.56 8.96
CA GLU A 321 15.46 -1.57 9.48
C GLU A 321 15.98 -2.47 8.34
N ALA A 322 15.12 -2.88 7.41
CA ALA A 322 15.47 -3.71 6.26
C ALA A 322 16.44 -2.99 5.30
N LYS A 323 16.25 -1.71 5.04
CA LYS A 323 17.16 -0.88 4.24
C LYS A 323 18.54 -0.85 4.90
N ARG A 324 18.61 -0.58 6.19
CA ARG A 324 19.88 -0.54 6.94
C ARG A 324 20.59 -1.89 6.97
N LEU A 325 19.83 -2.98 7.11
CA LEU A 325 20.41 -4.33 7.12
C LEU A 325 20.92 -4.73 5.72
N ALA A 326 20.22 -4.35 4.66
CA ALA A 326 20.62 -4.61 3.29
C ALA A 326 21.91 -3.85 2.89
N ASP A 327 22.05 -2.59 3.34
CA ASP A 327 23.26 -1.77 3.12
C ASP A 327 24.50 -2.33 3.83
N LEU A 328 24.31 -3.03 4.96
CA LEU A 328 25.38 -3.70 5.69
C LEU A 328 25.82 -5.03 5.09
N SER A 329 25.05 -5.56 4.14
CA SER A 329 25.39 -6.84 3.46
C SER A 329 26.41 -6.56 2.35
N PRO A 330 27.62 -7.18 2.38
CA PRO A 330 28.64 -6.93 1.36
C PRO A 330 28.11 -7.28 -0.04
N ALA A 331 28.30 -6.39 -0.99
CA ALA A 331 28.03 -6.59 -2.41
C ALA A 331 28.97 -7.66 -2.98
N GLY A 332 28.76 -8.93 -2.70
CA GLY A 332 29.65 -10.01 -3.15
C GLY A 332 29.28 -11.42 -2.72
N GLY A 333 28.26 -11.59 -1.89
CA GLY A 333 27.79 -12.94 -1.59
C GLY A 333 27.08 -13.52 -2.81
N THR A 334 27.66 -14.57 -3.42
CA THR A 334 27.01 -15.40 -4.44
C THR A 334 25.62 -15.80 -3.96
N HIS A 335 24.60 -15.24 -4.59
CA HIS A 335 23.20 -15.48 -4.23
C HIS A 335 22.84 -16.95 -4.46
N PRO A 336 22.41 -17.72 -3.46
CA PRO A 336 21.84 -19.05 -3.68
C PRO A 336 20.54 -19.02 -4.50
N HIS A 337 20.01 -17.84 -4.81
CA HIS A 337 18.76 -17.66 -5.57
C HIS A 337 18.92 -17.55 -7.10
N LYS A 338 20.15 -17.60 -7.65
CA LYS A 338 20.27 -17.74 -9.11
C LYS A 338 19.71 -19.06 -9.63
N GLU A 339 19.68 -20.11 -8.81
CA GLU A 339 19.14 -21.41 -9.20
C GLU A 339 17.61 -21.52 -9.07
N ALA A 340 16.98 -20.83 -8.11
CA ALA A 340 15.53 -20.89 -7.93
C ALA A 340 14.72 -20.06 -8.97
N LEU A 341 15.35 -19.07 -9.61
CA LEU A 341 14.72 -18.27 -10.67
C LEU A 341 14.91 -18.88 -12.07
N SER A 342 15.80 -19.87 -12.23
CA SER A 342 16.06 -20.52 -13.52
C SER A 342 15.25 -21.80 -13.78
N HIS A 343 14.51 -22.33 -12.80
CA HIS A 343 13.82 -23.63 -12.89
C HIS A 343 12.32 -23.55 -12.63
N GLY A 344 11.67 -22.46 -12.99
CA GLY A 344 10.22 -22.34 -13.07
C GLY A 344 9.74 -22.30 -14.52
N ARG A 345 9.84 -23.42 -15.23
CA ARG A 345 9.05 -23.65 -16.45
C ARG A 345 7.72 -24.27 -16.11
#